data_9395726b2a082bbf30fec3e988351b55
#
_entry.id   9395726b2a082bbf30fec3e988351b55
#
_cell.length_a   1.000
_cell.length_b   1.000
_cell.length_c   1.000
_cell.angle_alpha   90.00
_cell.angle_beta   90.00
_cell.angle_gamma   90.00
#
_symmetry.space_group_name_H-M   'P 1'
#
loop_
_entity.id
_entity.type
_entity.pdbx_description
1 polymer ?
#
loop_
_entity_poly.entity_id
_entity_poly.type
_entity_poly.pdbx_seq_one_letter_code
_entity_poly.pdbx_strand_id
1 'polypeptide(L)'
;MESKKVITITNAYTWYNKGDAGILLATIDTLKEIYNKAEFNILSFTPDVDRKNYCKDSSIKEVYSNILNPHPYKKGKVGKTIAIIKLFFKMIYIQFGLIFFRKATINKYESLTALQNSDIIIVCGGGFLGGKKFDSLMHIYQIYVDTLFNKPVYVMGTSV
;
A
#
# COMPACT_ATOMS: atom_id res chain seq x y z
N MET A 1 27.16 12.35 -7.12
CA MET A 1 25.91 12.84 -6.50
C MET A 1 24.98 11.64 -6.38
N GLU A 2 24.60 11.23 -5.18
CA GLU A 2 23.57 10.17 -5.02
C GLU A 2 22.24 10.67 -5.60
N SER A 3 21.66 9.87 -6.49
CA SER A 3 20.33 10.14 -7.05
C SER A 3 19.28 10.01 -5.94
N LYS A 4 18.32 10.91 -5.92
CA LYS A 4 17.16 10.85 -5.03
C LYS A 4 16.40 9.54 -5.27
N LYS A 5 16.13 8.80 -4.20
CA LYS A 5 15.38 7.53 -4.25
C LYS A 5 13.90 7.76 -3.96
N VAL A 6 13.04 7.20 -4.78
CA VAL A 6 11.59 7.16 -4.56
C VAL A 6 11.22 5.78 -4.01
N ILE A 7 10.74 5.73 -2.79
CA ILE A 7 10.37 4.49 -2.09
C ILE A 7 8.86 4.49 -1.85
N THR A 8 8.16 3.46 -2.33
CA THR A 8 6.74 3.29 -2.00
C THR A 8 6.57 2.23 -0.92
N ILE A 9 5.93 2.62 0.18
CA ILE A 9 5.59 1.73 1.29
C ILE A 9 4.14 1.30 1.15
N THR A 10 3.92 -0.01 1.02
CA THR A 10 2.59 -0.61 0.82
C THR A 10 2.10 -1.28 2.10
N ASN A 11 0.82 -1.64 2.13
CA ASN A 11 0.17 -2.27 3.28
C ASN A 11 0.22 -1.46 4.58
N ALA A 12 0.38 -0.14 4.50
CA ALA A 12 0.32 0.72 5.67
C ALA A 12 -1.09 0.72 6.27
N TYR A 13 -1.16 0.47 7.58
CA TYR A 13 -2.38 0.58 8.36
C TYR A 13 -2.68 2.01 8.74
N THR A 14 -3.86 2.21 9.32
CA THR A 14 -4.35 3.52 9.71
C THR A 14 -3.55 4.14 10.86
N TRP A 15 -3.39 5.45 10.83
CA TRP A 15 -2.84 6.25 11.94
C TRP A 15 -3.53 6.02 13.29
N TYR A 16 -4.79 5.59 13.30
CA TYR A 16 -5.52 5.30 14.54
C TYR A 16 -4.95 4.08 15.28
N ASN A 17 -4.35 3.13 14.59
CA ASN A 17 -3.59 2.04 15.21
C ASN A 17 -2.15 2.50 15.47
N LYS A 18 -1.88 2.92 16.72
CA LYS A 18 -0.60 3.50 17.09
C LYS A 18 0.58 2.53 16.98
N GLY A 19 0.33 1.23 17.14
CA GLY A 19 1.35 0.18 16.93
C GLY A 19 1.81 0.14 15.48
N ASP A 20 0.86 0.03 14.55
CA ASP A 20 1.17 -0.02 13.11
C ASP A 20 1.75 1.32 12.61
N ALA A 21 1.24 2.45 13.13
CA ALA A 21 1.79 3.76 12.81
C ALA A 21 3.25 3.89 13.30
N GLY A 22 3.56 3.36 14.49
CA GLY A 22 4.93 3.32 15.02
C GLY A 22 5.86 2.46 14.15
N ILE A 23 5.40 1.29 13.70
CA ILE A 23 6.17 0.43 12.78
C ILE A 23 6.46 1.16 11.46
N LEU A 24 5.48 1.83 10.89
CA LEU A 24 5.65 2.59 9.65
C LEU A 24 6.68 3.72 9.82
N LEU A 25 6.56 4.52 10.88
CA LEU A 25 7.49 5.61 11.14
C LEU A 25 8.92 5.10 11.40
N ALA A 26 9.08 4.05 12.19
CA ALA A 26 10.39 3.43 12.41
C ALA A 26 11.00 2.87 11.12
N THR A 27 10.16 2.30 10.23
CA THR A 27 10.60 1.86 8.91
C THR A 27 11.11 3.03 8.07
N ILE A 28 10.38 4.16 8.05
CA ILE A 28 10.78 5.37 7.32
C ILE A 28 12.10 5.93 7.89
N ASP A 29 12.24 6.01 9.20
CA ASP A 29 13.45 6.53 9.84
C ASP A 29 14.67 5.65 9.51
N THR A 30 14.52 4.33 9.59
CA THR A 30 15.58 3.39 9.17
C THR A 30 15.97 3.57 7.70
N LEU A 31 14.98 3.75 6.82
CA LEU A 31 15.25 3.95 5.40
C LEU A 31 15.91 5.30 5.10
N LYS A 32 15.64 6.35 5.89
CA LYS A 32 16.35 7.63 5.80
C LYS A 32 17.83 7.51 6.18
N GLU A 33 18.15 6.66 7.14
CA GLU A 33 19.56 6.40 7.51
C GLU A 33 20.32 5.69 6.38
N ILE A 34 19.64 4.79 5.66
CA ILE A 34 20.23 4.05 4.53
C ILE A 34 20.30 4.92 3.27
N TYR A 35 19.27 5.71 3.01
CA TYR A 35 19.10 6.52 1.80
C TYR A 35 18.97 8.01 2.17
N ASN A 36 20.08 8.72 2.23
CA ASN A 36 20.13 10.14 2.64
C ASN A 36 19.18 11.08 1.88
N LYS A 37 18.75 10.69 0.66
CA LYS A 37 17.84 11.47 -0.19
C LYS A 37 16.68 10.58 -0.66
N ALA A 38 15.87 10.09 0.29
CA ALA A 38 14.67 9.33 -0.02
C ALA A 38 13.42 10.21 0.02
N GLU A 39 12.50 9.96 -0.91
CA GLU A 39 11.11 10.40 -0.85
C GLU A 39 10.21 9.18 -0.70
N PHE A 40 9.21 9.29 0.16
CA PHE A 40 8.30 8.21 0.46
C PHE A 40 6.90 8.47 -0.09
N ASN A 41 6.34 7.49 -0.78
CA ASN A 41 4.92 7.37 -1.02
C ASN A 41 4.38 6.28 -0.10
N ILE A 42 3.17 6.47 0.43
CA ILE A 42 2.54 5.50 1.33
C ILE A 42 1.23 5.04 0.71
N LEU A 43 1.00 3.73 0.61
CA LEU A 43 -0.28 3.15 0.26
C LEU A 43 -0.98 2.70 1.53
N SER A 44 -2.10 3.35 1.87
CA SER A 44 -2.83 3.16 3.11
C SER A 44 -4.29 2.72 2.87
N PHE A 45 -4.88 2.06 3.88
CA PHE A 45 -6.31 1.75 3.91
C PHE A 45 -7.18 2.94 4.31
N THR A 46 -6.60 3.97 4.95
CA THR A 46 -7.30 5.20 5.38
C THR A 46 -6.57 6.46 4.91
N PRO A 47 -6.41 6.67 3.59
CA PRO A 47 -5.53 7.69 3.04
C PRO A 47 -5.87 9.11 3.51
N ASP A 48 -7.14 9.45 3.67
CA ASP A 48 -7.56 10.81 4.07
C ASP A 48 -7.12 11.18 5.50
N VAL A 49 -7.14 10.20 6.40
CA VAL A 49 -6.67 10.35 7.78
C VAL A 49 -5.16 10.36 7.82
N ASP A 50 -4.56 9.45 7.12
CA ASP A 50 -3.13 9.19 7.16
C ASP A 50 -2.34 10.30 6.48
N ARG A 51 -2.84 10.87 5.39
CA ARG A 51 -2.25 12.04 4.73
C ARG A 51 -2.08 13.22 5.69
N LYS A 52 -3.12 13.54 6.48
CA LYS A 52 -3.08 14.64 7.46
C LYS A 52 -2.04 14.45 8.56
N ASN A 53 -1.67 13.21 8.84
CA ASN A 53 -0.76 12.88 9.93
C ASN A 53 0.66 12.59 9.43
N TYR A 54 0.81 11.79 8.39
CA TYR A 54 2.13 11.39 7.88
C TYR A 54 2.80 12.48 7.04
N CYS A 55 2.07 13.23 6.21
CA CYS A 55 2.65 14.30 5.38
C CYS A 55 3.11 15.54 6.18
N LYS A 56 3.12 15.47 7.49
CA LYS A 56 3.85 16.43 8.36
C LYS A 56 5.36 16.22 8.27
N ASP A 57 5.80 15.02 7.94
CA ASP A 57 7.17 14.70 7.61
C ASP A 57 7.43 15.08 6.15
N SER A 58 8.34 16.01 5.91
CA SER A 58 8.66 16.53 4.57
C SER A 58 9.26 15.50 3.61
N SER A 59 9.73 14.36 4.12
CA SER A 59 10.20 13.24 3.29
C SER A 59 9.05 12.41 2.71
N ILE A 60 7.85 12.51 3.29
CA ILE A 60 6.66 11.81 2.80
C ILE A 60 5.97 12.70 1.77
N LYS A 61 6.06 12.26 0.51
CA LYS A 61 5.53 13.02 -0.63
C LYS A 61 4.02 12.95 -0.70
N GLU A 62 3.45 11.75 -0.58
CA GLU A 62 2.02 11.56 -0.72
C GLU A 62 1.54 10.25 -0.06
N VAL A 63 0.27 10.24 0.33
CA VAL A 63 -0.43 9.07 0.85
C VAL A 63 -1.58 8.72 -0.08
N TYR A 64 -1.48 7.59 -0.74
CA TYR A 64 -2.48 7.05 -1.66
C TYR A 64 -3.34 5.97 -1.02
N SER A 65 -4.50 5.72 -1.61
CA SER A 65 -5.31 4.56 -1.25
C SER A 65 -4.66 3.27 -1.71
N ASN A 66 -4.66 2.23 -0.88
CA ASN A 66 -4.34 0.88 -1.33
C ASN A 66 -5.22 0.48 -2.53
N ILE A 67 -4.69 -0.37 -3.41
CA ILE A 67 -5.37 -0.82 -4.63
C ILE A 67 -6.73 -1.43 -4.33
N LEU A 68 -6.78 -2.28 -3.30
CA LEU A 68 -8.03 -2.79 -2.75
C LEU A 68 -8.31 -2.08 -1.43
N ASN A 69 -9.12 -1.04 -1.48
CA ASN A 69 -9.60 -0.40 -0.26
C ASN A 69 -11.02 -0.89 0.04
N PRO A 70 -11.23 -1.61 1.16
CA PRO A 70 -12.53 -2.14 1.52
C PRO A 70 -13.51 -1.09 2.06
N HIS A 71 -13.10 0.14 2.33
CA HIS A 71 -13.94 1.15 2.97
C HIS A 71 -14.80 1.95 1.97
N PRO A 72 -16.07 2.23 2.37
CA PRO A 72 -16.77 1.80 3.57
C PRO A 72 -17.60 0.52 3.36
N TYR A 73 -17.42 -0.47 4.22
CA TYR A 73 -18.37 -1.59 4.30
C TYR A 73 -19.74 -1.06 4.76
N LYS A 74 -20.78 -1.30 3.99
CA LYS A 74 -22.15 -1.14 4.50
C LYS A 74 -22.35 -2.09 5.68
N LYS A 75 -22.94 -1.59 6.78
CA LYS A 75 -23.23 -2.39 7.96
C LYS A 75 -24.15 -3.58 7.60
N GLY A 76 -23.90 -4.76 8.20
CA GLY A 76 -24.72 -5.96 8.04
C GLY A 76 -24.09 -7.07 7.19
N LYS A 77 -24.59 -8.31 7.32
CA LYS A 77 -24.06 -9.50 6.62
C LYS A 77 -24.15 -9.37 5.10
N VAL A 78 -25.30 -8.93 4.60
CA VAL A 78 -25.54 -8.74 3.14
C VAL A 78 -24.59 -7.68 2.56
N GLY A 79 -24.42 -6.55 3.26
CA GLY A 79 -23.50 -5.49 2.81
C GLY A 79 -22.05 -5.95 2.74
N LYS A 80 -21.62 -6.78 3.69
CA LYS A 80 -20.27 -7.39 3.67
C LYS A 80 -20.10 -8.34 2.47
N THR A 81 -21.06 -9.21 2.21
CA THR A 81 -21.01 -10.14 1.08
C THR A 81 -20.92 -9.40 -0.25
N ILE A 82 -21.74 -8.36 -0.45
CA ILE A 82 -21.68 -7.53 -1.66
C ILE A 82 -20.31 -6.84 -1.80
N ALA A 83 -19.75 -6.33 -0.70
CA ALA A 83 -18.43 -5.71 -0.72
C ALA A 83 -17.33 -6.70 -1.12
N ILE A 84 -17.36 -7.92 -0.60
CA ILE A 84 -16.42 -8.99 -0.95
C ILE A 84 -16.51 -9.32 -2.45
N ILE A 85 -17.73 -9.49 -2.97
CA ILE A 85 -17.95 -9.75 -4.40
C ILE A 85 -17.39 -8.61 -5.26
N LYS A 86 -17.68 -7.35 -4.90
CA LYS A 86 -17.15 -6.19 -5.60
C LYS A 86 -15.61 -6.13 -5.60
N LEU A 87 -14.98 -6.43 -4.46
CA LEU A 87 -13.52 -6.48 -4.36
C LEU A 87 -12.94 -7.60 -5.24
N PHE A 88 -13.57 -8.77 -5.27
CA PHE A 88 -13.14 -9.86 -6.13
C PHE A 88 -13.20 -9.49 -7.62
N PHE A 89 -14.30 -8.88 -8.08
CA PHE A 89 -14.38 -8.36 -9.45
C PHE A 89 -13.36 -7.25 -9.72
N LYS A 90 -13.09 -6.37 -8.74
CA LYS A 90 -12.04 -5.36 -8.86
C LYS A 90 -10.66 -5.99 -9.02
N MET A 91 -10.34 -7.05 -8.27
CA MET A 91 -9.09 -7.80 -8.41
C MET A 91 -8.94 -8.34 -9.84
N ILE A 92 -9.97 -9.03 -10.35
CA ILE A 92 -9.98 -9.58 -11.72
C ILE A 92 -9.82 -8.45 -12.74
N TYR A 93 -10.55 -7.34 -12.59
CA TYR A 93 -10.48 -6.20 -13.50
C TYR A 93 -9.07 -5.59 -13.54
N ILE A 94 -8.45 -5.38 -12.37
CA ILE A 94 -7.08 -4.84 -12.29
C ILE A 94 -6.09 -5.81 -12.91
N GLN A 95 -6.21 -7.09 -12.60
CA GLN A 95 -5.33 -8.13 -13.14
C GLN A 95 -5.40 -8.21 -14.67
N PHE A 96 -6.63 -8.28 -15.21
CA PHE A 96 -6.85 -8.27 -16.65
C PHE A 96 -6.30 -6.99 -17.30
N GLY A 97 -6.55 -5.83 -16.66
CA GLY A 97 -6.05 -4.54 -17.13
C GLY A 97 -4.52 -4.47 -17.15
N LEU A 98 -3.84 -4.99 -16.13
CA LEU A 98 -2.37 -5.01 -16.07
C LEU A 98 -1.75 -5.96 -17.11
N ILE A 99 -2.46 -7.03 -17.49
CA ILE A 99 -1.99 -7.97 -18.52
C ILE A 99 -2.18 -7.37 -19.91
N PHE A 100 -3.38 -6.89 -20.25
CA PHE A 100 -3.75 -6.51 -21.61
C PHE A 100 -3.68 -5.01 -21.89
N PHE A 101 -3.86 -4.15 -20.88
CA PHE A 101 -3.96 -2.69 -21.00
C PHE A 101 -3.10 -1.96 -19.96
N ARG A 102 -1.87 -2.47 -19.73
CA ARG A 102 -0.99 -2.06 -18.62
C ARG A 102 -0.92 -0.55 -18.42
N LYS A 103 -0.55 0.21 -19.47
CA LYS A 103 -0.38 1.67 -19.38
C LYS A 103 -1.67 2.40 -19.00
N ALA A 104 -2.79 2.03 -19.59
CA ALA A 104 -4.10 2.63 -19.29
C ALA A 104 -4.54 2.29 -17.85
N THR A 105 -4.30 1.06 -17.40
CA THR A 105 -4.63 0.63 -16.05
C THR A 105 -3.77 1.33 -15.01
N ILE A 106 -2.48 1.48 -15.23
CA ILE A 106 -1.58 2.20 -14.32
C ILE A 106 -2.04 3.66 -14.20
N ASN A 107 -2.27 4.34 -15.31
CA ASN A 107 -2.70 5.75 -15.31
C ASN A 107 -4.07 5.98 -14.65
N LYS A 108 -4.90 4.95 -14.55
CA LYS A 108 -6.21 5.03 -13.90
C LYS A 108 -6.16 5.03 -12.37
N TYR A 109 -5.09 4.46 -11.80
CA TYR A 109 -4.96 4.31 -10.35
C TYR A 109 -3.68 4.98 -9.85
N GLU A 110 -3.80 6.00 -9.02
CA GLU A 110 -2.66 6.73 -8.44
C GLU A 110 -1.69 5.80 -7.68
N SER A 111 -2.22 4.78 -6.99
CA SER A 111 -1.41 3.77 -6.32
C SER A 111 -0.54 2.96 -7.29
N LEU A 112 -1.07 2.57 -8.46
CA LEU A 112 -0.28 1.88 -9.48
C LEU A 112 0.76 2.81 -10.13
N THR A 113 0.41 4.08 -10.31
CA THR A 113 1.35 5.10 -10.79
C THR A 113 2.48 5.31 -9.79
N ALA A 114 2.18 5.35 -8.49
CA ALA A 114 3.19 5.44 -7.44
C ALA A 114 4.16 4.24 -7.48
N LEU A 115 3.64 3.00 -7.59
CA LEU A 115 4.46 1.79 -7.73
C LEU A 115 5.33 1.82 -8.99
N GLN A 116 4.79 2.25 -10.12
CA GLN A 116 5.53 2.34 -11.38
C GLN A 116 6.71 3.32 -11.29
N ASN A 117 6.54 4.43 -10.57
CA ASN A 117 7.53 5.49 -10.42
C ASN A 117 8.51 5.25 -9.25
N SER A 118 8.36 4.16 -8.51
CA SER A 118 9.25 3.82 -7.40
C SER A 118 10.55 3.22 -7.87
N ASP A 119 11.63 3.46 -7.12
CA ASP A 119 12.88 2.71 -7.22
C ASP A 119 12.84 1.43 -6.39
N ILE A 120 12.15 1.49 -5.25
CA ILE A 120 12.06 0.40 -4.26
C ILE A 120 10.63 0.35 -3.73
N ILE A 121 10.13 -0.85 -3.48
CA ILE A 121 8.84 -1.09 -2.84
C ILE A 121 9.08 -1.79 -1.50
N ILE A 122 8.52 -1.24 -0.43
CA ILE A 122 8.59 -1.81 0.91
C ILE A 122 7.19 -2.22 1.35
N VAL A 123 7.01 -3.48 1.66
CA VAL A 123 5.79 -3.95 2.32
C VAL A 123 5.94 -3.69 3.81
N CYS A 124 5.10 -2.79 4.34
CA CYS A 124 5.16 -2.42 5.76
C CYS A 124 4.85 -3.62 6.65
N GLY A 125 5.59 -3.74 7.74
CA GLY A 125 5.37 -4.75 8.76
C GLY A 125 4.05 -4.58 9.49
N GLY A 126 3.62 -5.63 10.16
CA GLY A 126 2.41 -5.67 10.98
C GLY A 126 1.82 -7.08 11.09
N GLY A 127 0.81 -7.25 11.94
CA GLY A 127 0.14 -8.53 12.17
C GLY A 127 -0.88 -8.93 11.10
N PHE A 128 -0.74 -8.49 9.85
CA PHE A 128 -1.78 -8.66 8.84
C PHE A 128 -1.90 -10.09 8.28
N LEU A 129 -0.85 -10.92 8.40
CA LEU A 129 -0.90 -12.32 7.97
C LEU A 129 -1.63 -13.22 8.98
N GLY A 130 -1.67 -12.84 10.27
CA GLY A 130 -2.40 -13.54 11.32
C GLY A 130 -3.87 -13.08 11.52
N GLY A 131 -4.35 -12.14 10.69
CA GLY A 131 -5.68 -11.55 10.80
C GLY A 131 -6.84 -12.40 10.25
N LYS A 132 -7.99 -11.77 10.09
CA LYS A 132 -9.16 -12.41 9.46
C LYS A 132 -8.81 -12.79 8.02
N LYS A 133 -9.16 -14.00 7.58
CA LYS A 133 -8.82 -14.58 6.26
C LYS A 133 -9.02 -13.62 5.07
N PHE A 134 -10.04 -12.76 5.15
CA PHE A 134 -10.33 -11.83 4.06
C PHE A 134 -9.38 -10.62 4.05
N ASP A 135 -9.03 -10.10 5.22
CA ASP A 135 -8.09 -8.97 5.33
C ASP A 135 -6.70 -9.42 4.85
N SER A 136 -6.28 -10.62 5.25
CA SER A 136 -5.02 -11.22 4.78
C SER A 136 -4.99 -11.40 3.25
N LEU A 137 -6.11 -11.77 2.63
CA LEU A 137 -6.18 -11.87 1.15
C LEU A 137 -5.91 -10.55 0.45
N MET A 138 -6.41 -9.43 1.00
CA MET A 138 -6.17 -8.10 0.42
C MET A 138 -4.70 -7.70 0.52
N HIS A 139 -4.06 -8.00 1.65
CA HIS A 139 -2.63 -7.74 1.84
C HIS A 139 -1.77 -8.59 0.90
N ILE A 140 -2.08 -9.89 0.78
CA ILE A 140 -1.39 -10.79 -0.15
C ILE A 140 -1.57 -10.33 -1.60
N TYR A 141 -2.76 -9.90 -1.97
CA TYR A 141 -2.99 -9.37 -3.31
C TYR A 141 -2.20 -8.09 -3.57
N GLN A 142 -2.08 -7.20 -2.59
CA GLN A 142 -1.23 -6.01 -2.71
C GLN A 142 0.23 -6.42 -2.95
N ILE A 143 0.77 -7.34 -2.14
CA ILE A 143 2.14 -7.85 -2.31
C ILE A 143 2.33 -8.46 -3.71
N TYR A 144 1.37 -9.27 -4.17
CA TYR A 144 1.41 -9.82 -5.51
C TYR A 144 1.46 -8.73 -6.58
N VAL A 145 0.62 -7.70 -6.48
CA VAL A 145 0.65 -6.57 -7.43
C VAL A 145 1.99 -5.82 -7.36
N ASP A 146 2.55 -5.64 -6.17
CA ASP A 146 3.86 -4.98 -5.99
C ASP A 146 4.96 -5.67 -6.81
N THR A 147 4.93 -7.01 -6.89
CA THR A 147 5.92 -7.78 -7.68
C THR A 147 5.78 -7.62 -9.19
N LEU A 148 4.63 -7.14 -9.70
CA LEU A 148 4.42 -6.97 -11.14
C LEU A 148 5.14 -5.76 -11.75
N PHE A 149 5.77 -4.92 -10.94
CA PHE A 149 6.42 -3.69 -11.39
C PHE A 149 7.92 -3.83 -11.70
N ASN A 150 8.49 -5.02 -11.54
CA ASN A 150 9.92 -5.29 -11.75
C ASN A 150 10.83 -4.36 -10.92
N LYS A 151 10.43 -4.05 -9.70
CA LYS A 151 11.19 -3.28 -8.72
C LYS A 151 11.60 -4.20 -7.57
N PRO A 152 12.70 -3.90 -6.86
CA PRO A 152 13.00 -4.57 -5.60
C PRO A 152 11.84 -4.43 -4.62
N VAL A 153 11.33 -5.56 -4.10
CA VAL A 153 10.25 -5.62 -3.11
C VAL A 153 10.82 -6.25 -1.85
N TYR A 154 10.74 -5.53 -0.73
CA TYR A 154 11.17 -6.02 0.58
C TYR A 154 10.00 -6.06 1.53
N VAL A 155 9.89 -7.13 2.30
CA VAL A 155 8.88 -7.30 3.35
C VAL A 155 9.56 -7.08 4.70
N MET A 156 9.10 -6.10 5.47
CA MET A 156 9.72 -5.71 6.74
C MET A 156 8.80 -6.02 7.92
N GLY A 157 9.37 -6.72 8.93
CA GLY A 157 8.76 -6.81 10.27
C GLY A 157 7.36 -7.40 10.34
N THR A 158 7.02 -8.41 9.51
CA THR A 158 5.72 -9.08 9.60
C THR A 158 5.75 -10.16 10.69
N SER A 159 4.75 -10.15 11.59
CA SER A 159 4.43 -11.30 12.44
C SER A 159 3.39 -12.20 11.74
N VAL A 160 3.55 -13.50 11.87
CA VAL A 160 2.62 -14.52 11.40
C VAL A 160 1.72 -14.95 12.55
#